data_9a9587718af87c7af29b58a94596f6bb
#
_entry.id   9a9587718af87c7af29b58a94596f6bb
#
_cell.length_a   1.000
_cell.length_b   1.000
_cell.length_c   1.000
_cell.angle_alpha   90.00
_cell.angle_beta   90.00
_cell.angle_gamma   90.00
#
_symmetry.space_group_name_H-M   'P 1'
#
loop_
_entity.id
_entity.type
_entity.pdbx_description
1 polymer ?
#
loop_
_entity_poly.entity_id
_entity_poly.type
_entity_poly.pdbx_seq_one_letter_code
_entity_poly.pdbx_strand_id
1 'polypeptide(L)'
;MSSDEDFEEMVKDLQQKIDRDEEETYSKKVIKEYRSPTNFGFIENPDATGQIKGPCGDTVQIDLRIKGNIIQDAHFWTDGCGASIACGNMLTKMITGLSLEEAKRITEVRLLEVLGGLPEEHMHCATLAIMTLQKALTCPQK
;
A
#
# COMPACT_ATOMS: atom_id res chain seq x y z
N MET A 1 36.06 18.05 -21.10
CA MET A 1 34.95 17.48 -20.30
C MET A 1 35.10 15.98 -20.20
N SER A 2 34.95 15.42 -19.04
CA SER A 2 35.00 13.99 -18.88
C SER A 2 33.67 13.37 -19.29
N SER A 3 33.68 12.16 -19.79
CA SER A 3 32.47 11.41 -20.13
C SER A 3 31.63 11.11 -18.89
N ASP A 4 32.24 11.11 -17.70
CA ASP A 4 31.55 10.90 -16.43
C ASP A 4 30.61 12.08 -16.08
N GLU A 5 31.03 13.30 -16.35
CA GLU A 5 30.20 14.48 -16.14
C GLU A 5 28.98 14.49 -17.04
N ASP A 6 29.16 14.13 -18.31
CA ASP A 6 28.05 14.04 -19.27
C ASP A 6 27.05 12.95 -18.88
N PHE A 7 27.55 11.82 -18.36
CA PHE A 7 26.71 10.72 -17.90
C PHE A 7 25.90 11.12 -16.68
N GLU A 8 26.55 11.79 -15.69
CA GLU A 8 25.86 12.24 -14.47
C GLU A 8 24.75 13.24 -14.80
N GLU A 9 25.01 14.17 -15.72
CA GLU A 9 24.01 15.14 -16.14
C GLU A 9 22.82 14.46 -16.82
N MET A 10 23.09 13.47 -17.66
CA MET A 10 22.04 12.72 -18.33
C MET A 10 21.17 11.96 -17.31
N VAL A 11 21.78 11.37 -16.29
CA VAL A 11 21.04 10.65 -15.23
C VAL A 11 20.16 11.62 -14.44
N LYS A 12 20.65 12.81 -14.12
CA LYS A 12 19.86 13.83 -13.43
C LYS A 12 18.66 14.25 -14.25
N ASP A 13 18.84 14.49 -15.55
CA ASP A 13 17.75 14.90 -16.43
C ASP A 13 16.69 13.81 -16.52
N LEU A 14 17.10 12.55 -16.61
CA LEU A 14 16.19 11.41 -16.64
C LEU A 14 15.41 11.29 -15.34
N GLN A 15 16.07 11.46 -14.20
CA GLN A 15 15.43 11.37 -12.90
C GLN A 15 14.38 12.46 -12.71
N GLN A 16 14.70 13.70 -13.14
CA GLN A 16 13.75 14.80 -13.06
C GLN A 16 12.51 14.56 -13.93
N LYS A 17 12.71 13.96 -15.09
CA LYS A 17 11.60 13.62 -15.99
C LYS A 17 10.71 12.56 -15.39
N ILE A 18 11.30 11.51 -14.79
CA ILE A 18 10.55 10.45 -14.11
C ILE A 18 9.75 11.04 -12.94
N ASP A 19 10.37 11.90 -12.14
CA ASP A 19 9.70 12.53 -11.00
C ASP A 19 8.50 13.38 -11.45
N ARG A 20 8.62 14.13 -12.54
CA ARG A 20 7.51 14.92 -13.08
C ARG A 20 6.38 14.04 -13.58
N ASP A 21 6.70 12.95 -14.26
CA ASP A 21 5.70 12.02 -14.76
C ASP A 21 4.92 11.38 -13.61
N GLU A 22 5.60 11.02 -12.52
CA GLU A 22 4.94 10.50 -11.32
C GLU A 22 4.01 11.54 -10.69
N GLU A 23 4.45 12.78 -10.57
CA GLU A 23 3.65 13.85 -9.98
C GLU A 23 2.41 14.17 -10.81
N GLU A 24 2.47 14.02 -12.13
CA GLU A 24 1.32 14.19 -12.99
C GLU A 24 0.33 13.03 -12.89
N THR A 25 0.83 11.81 -12.63
CA THR A 25 0.01 10.60 -12.59
C THR A 25 -0.59 10.34 -11.22
N TYR A 26 0.19 10.56 -10.15
CA TYR A 26 -0.20 10.24 -8.79
C TYR A 26 -0.18 11.47 -7.89
N SER A 27 -1.02 11.44 -6.85
CA SER A 27 -0.97 12.47 -5.81
C SER A 27 0.35 12.37 -5.04
N LYS A 28 0.71 13.45 -4.36
CA LYS A 28 1.91 13.47 -3.51
C LYS A 28 1.84 12.44 -2.40
N LYS A 29 0.64 12.18 -1.87
CA LYS A 29 0.42 11.19 -0.83
C LYS A 29 0.69 9.78 -1.34
N VAL A 30 0.23 9.45 -2.55
CA VAL A 30 0.48 8.16 -3.16
C VAL A 30 1.97 7.95 -3.37
N ILE A 31 2.65 8.95 -3.93
CA ILE A 31 4.09 8.88 -4.18
C ILE A 31 4.86 8.64 -2.88
N LYS A 32 4.53 9.37 -1.83
CA LYS A 32 5.17 9.21 -0.53
C LYS A 32 5.00 7.79 0.00
N GLU A 33 3.79 7.25 -0.09
CA GLU A 33 3.49 5.94 0.48
C GLU A 33 4.20 4.80 -0.26
N TYR A 34 4.35 4.89 -1.58
CA TYR A 34 5.02 3.80 -2.29
C TYR A 34 6.55 3.94 -2.35
N ARG A 35 7.08 5.16 -2.20
CA ARG A 35 8.55 5.37 -2.18
C ARG A 35 9.17 5.01 -0.84
N SER A 36 8.42 5.20 0.24
CA SER A 36 8.91 4.95 1.60
C SER A 36 7.87 4.18 2.41
N PRO A 37 7.54 2.95 2.01
CA PRO A 37 6.51 2.18 2.72
C PRO A 37 7.03 1.73 4.08
N THR A 38 6.43 2.27 5.14
CA THR A 38 6.83 2.00 6.52
C THR A 38 6.37 0.64 7.02
N ASN A 39 5.28 0.10 6.44
CA ASN A 39 4.65 -1.12 6.92
C ASN A 39 4.82 -2.29 5.96
N PHE A 40 5.78 -2.21 5.04
CA PHE A 40 6.04 -3.28 4.08
C PHE A 40 6.77 -4.44 4.75
N GLY A 41 6.24 -5.64 4.56
CA GLY A 41 6.85 -6.87 5.10
C GLY A 41 5.82 -7.77 5.74
N PHE A 42 6.31 -8.78 6.43
CA PHE A 42 5.46 -9.75 7.12
C PHE A 42 5.61 -9.59 8.63
N ILE A 43 4.56 -9.99 9.36
CA ILE A 43 4.63 -10.09 10.81
C ILE A 43 4.95 -11.55 11.14
N GLU A 44 5.93 -11.77 12.01
CA GLU A 44 6.24 -13.12 12.47
C GLU A 44 5.10 -13.63 13.37
N ASN A 45 4.57 -14.80 13.06
CA ASN A 45 3.44 -15.40 13.78
C ASN A 45 2.26 -14.42 13.94
N PRO A 46 1.67 -13.94 12.83
CA PRO A 46 0.59 -12.98 12.93
C PRO A 46 -0.66 -13.59 13.59
N ASP A 47 -1.44 -12.75 14.25
CA ASP A 47 -2.71 -13.17 14.84
C ASP A 47 -3.79 -13.34 13.78
N ALA A 48 -3.68 -12.60 12.68
CA ALA A 48 -4.56 -12.74 11.53
C ALA A 48 -3.77 -12.44 10.26
N THR A 49 -4.11 -13.13 9.19
CA THR A 49 -3.50 -12.89 7.88
C THR A 49 -4.54 -13.11 6.79
N GLY A 50 -4.47 -12.30 5.75
CA GLY A 50 -5.28 -12.47 4.56
C GLY A 50 -4.42 -12.27 3.33
N GLN A 51 -4.67 -13.05 2.29
CA GLN A 51 -3.93 -12.95 1.03
C GLN A 51 -4.92 -13.14 -0.11
N ILE A 52 -4.87 -12.24 -1.07
CA ILE A 52 -5.72 -12.32 -2.26
C ILE A 52 -4.88 -11.99 -3.48
N LYS A 53 -5.08 -12.78 -4.54
CA LYS A 53 -4.51 -12.50 -5.85
C LYS A 53 -5.58 -11.80 -6.68
N GLY A 54 -5.26 -10.61 -7.15
CA GLY A 54 -6.20 -9.80 -7.94
C GLY A 54 -6.27 -10.23 -9.40
N PRO A 55 -7.22 -9.68 -10.16
CA PRO A 55 -7.42 -10.04 -11.56
C PRO A 55 -6.23 -9.68 -12.46
N CYS A 56 -5.40 -8.73 -12.07
CA CYS A 56 -4.19 -8.37 -12.83
C CYS A 56 -3.00 -9.28 -12.50
N GLY A 57 -3.18 -10.28 -11.64
CA GLY A 57 -2.11 -11.18 -11.25
C GLY A 57 -1.31 -10.74 -10.03
N ASP A 58 -1.57 -9.54 -9.53
CA ASP A 58 -0.89 -9.02 -8.33
C ASP A 58 -1.45 -9.69 -7.08
N THR A 59 -0.57 -10.02 -6.14
CA THR A 59 -0.96 -10.59 -4.86
C THR A 59 -0.77 -9.54 -3.77
N VAL A 60 -1.71 -9.46 -2.84
CA VAL A 60 -1.60 -8.62 -1.65
C VAL A 60 -1.81 -9.49 -0.42
N GLN A 61 -0.95 -9.32 0.56
CA GLN A 61 -1.09 -9.99 1.86
C GLN A 61 -1.09 -8.94 2.96
N ILE A 62 -1.97 -9.09 3.93
CA ILE A 62 -2.01 -8.23 5.11
C ILE A 62 -1.91 -9.11 6.35
N ASP A 63 -0.95 -8.80 7.21
CA ASP A 63 -0.72 -9.48 8.48
C ASP A 63 -1.07 -8.53 9.62
N LEU A 64 -1.76 -9.05 10.63
CA LEU A 64 -2.22 -8.25 11.77
C LEU A 64 -1.72 -8.85 13.08
N ARG A 65 -1.27 -7.97 13.97
CA ARG A 65 -1.05 -8.28 15.37
C ARG A 65 -2.23 -7.70 16.14
N ILE A 66 -2.96 -8.56 16.85
CA ILE A 66 -4.19 -8.19 17.55
C ILE A 66 -4.01 -8.42 19.03
N LYS A 67 -4.40 -7.43 19.84
CA LYS A 67 -4.37 -7.54 21.28
C LYS A 67 -5.62 -6.87 21.86
N GLY A 68 -6.43 -7.65 22.60
CA GLY A 68 -7.63 -7.11 23.22
C GLY A 68 -8.62 -6.51 22.25
N ASN A 69 -8.80 -7.15 21.08
CA ASN A 69 -9.70 -6.69 20.02
C ASN A 69 -9.23 -5.41 19.30
N ILE A 70 -7.99 -4.99 19.55
CA ILE A 70 -7.38 -3.82 18.91
C ILE A 70 -6.26 -4.31 17.99
N ILE A 71 -6.16 -3.72 16.81
CA ILE A 71 -5.06 -4.00 15.89
C ILE A 71 -3.83 -3.24 16.41
N GLN A 72 -2.90 -4.00 16.98
CA GLN A 72 -1.69 -3.43 17.57
C GLN A 72 -0.66 -3.08 16.49
N ASP A 73 -0.59 -3.90 15.45
CA ASP A 73 0.35 -3.70 14.35
C ASP A 73 -0.23 -4.30 13.08
N ALA A 74 0.12 -3.72 11.95
CA ALA A 74 -0.36 -4.18 10.65
C ALA A 74 0.75 -4.00 9.63
N HIS A 75 1.03 -5.06 8.88
CA HIS A 75 2.02 -5.03 7.81
C HIS A 75 1.38 -5.59 6.54
N PHE A 76 1.96 -5.26 5.41
CA PHE A 76 1.48 -5.76 4.12
C PHE A 76 2.63 -6.18 3.25
N TRP A 77 2.35 -7.06 2.32
CA TRP A 77 3.26 -7.45 1.26
C TRP A 77 2.50 -7.47 -0.06
N THR A 78 3.16 -7.05 -1.13
CA THR A 78 2.59 -7.14 -2.47
C THR A 78 3.71 -7.21 -3.49
N ASP A 79 3.44 -7.89 -4.61
CA ASP A 79 4.31 -7.91 -5.78
C ASP A 79 3.78 -6.98 -6.87
N GLY A 80 2.78 -6.16 -6.54
CA GLY A 80 2.17 -5.23 -7.47
C GLY A 80 2.94 -3.95 -7.68
N CYS A 81 2.32 -3.02 -8.40
CA CYS A 81 2.92 -1.73 -8.76
C CYS A 81 2.94 -0.75 -7.59
N GLY A 82 3.44 0.46 -7.85
CA GLY A 82 3.49 1.53 -6.84
C GLY A 82 2.13 1.86 -6.23
N ALA A 83 1.05 1.82 -7.03
CA ALA A 83 -0.30 2.04 -6.51
C ALA A 83 -0.70 0.96 -5.51
N SER A 84 -0.34 -0.30 -5.75
CA SER A 84 -0.60 -1.39 -4.81
C SER A 84 0.16 -1.20 -3.51
N ILE A 85 1.42 -0.79 -3.59
CA ILE A 85 2.25 -0.51 -2.42
C ILE A 85 1.65 0.65 -1.62
N ALA A 86 1.25 1.73 -2.30
CA ALA A 86 0.66 2.90 -1.64
C ALA A 86 -0.64 2.53 -0.92
N CYS A 87 -1.51 1.75 -1.56
CA CYS A 87 -2.76 1.32 -0.95
C CYS A 87 -2.52 0.46 0.28
N GLY A 88 -1.63 -0.51 0.18
CA GLY A 88 -1.29 -1.39 1.31
C GLY A 88 -0.69 -0.62 2.47
N ASN A 89 0.26 0.27 2.18
CA ASN A 89 0.92 1.05 3.22
C ASN A 89 -0.06 2.00 3.93
N MET A 90 -0.83 2.75 3.17
CA MET A 90 -1.80 3.68 3.75
C MET A 90 -2.86 2.92 4.56
N LEU A 91 -3.40 1.84 4.02
CA LEU A 91 -4.43 1.07 4.71
C LEU A 91 -3.91 0.50 6.04
N THR A 92 -2.73 -0.10 6.05
CA THR A 92 -2.15 -0.65 7.28
C THR A 92 -1.89 0.43 8.32
N LYS A 93 -1.49 1.63 7.88
CA LYS A 93 -1.35 2.78 8.80
C LYS A 93 -2.70 3.22 9.37
N MET A 94 -3.74 3.23 8.54
CA MET A 94 -5.07 3.66 8.98
C MET A 94 -5.68 2.73 10.03
N ILE A 95 -5.45 1.43 9.88
CA ILE A 95 -6.08 0.44 10.76
C ILE A 95 -5.31 0.19 12.06
N THR A 96 -4.04 0.56 12.11
CA THR A 96 -3.25 0.39 13.34
C THR A 96 -3.84 1.24 14.46
N GLY A 97 -4.15 0.61 15.58
CA GLY A 97 -4.79 1.28 16.71
C GLY A 97 -6.31 1.22 16.71
N LEU A 98 -6.92 0.73 15.64
CA LEU A 98 -8.38 0.59 15.57
C LEU A 98 -8.82 -0.77 16.15
N SER A 99 -10.07 -0.82 16.60
CA SER A 99 -10.68 -2.09 16.94
C SER A 99 -10.98 -2.88 15.67
N LEU A 100 -11.19 -4.18 15.81
CA LEU A 100 -11.56 -5.03 14.66
C LEU A 100 -12.85 -4.54 14.02
N GLU A 101 -13.80 -4.09 14.82
CA GLU A 101 -15.08 -3.56 14.32
C GLU A 101 -14.88 -2.28 13.50
N GLU A 102 -14.04 -1.37 13.99
CA GLU A 102 -13.75 -0.13 13.28
C GLU A 102 -13.02 -0.42 11.96
N ALA A 103 -12.07 -1.36 11.98
CA ALA A 103 -11.32 -1.72 10.77
C ALA A 103 -12.23 -2.32 9.70
N LYS A 104 -13.26 -3.08 10.09
CA LYS A 104 -14.22 -3.68 9.15
C LYS A 104 -15.05 -2.63 8.41
N ARG A 105 -15.16 -1.44 8.96
CA ARG A 105 -15.96 -0.34 8.39
C ARG A 105 -15.20 0.52 7.40
N ILE A 106 -13.89 0.33 7.26
CA ILE A 106 -13.09 1.10 6.30
C ILE A 106 -13.44 0.66 4.89
N THR A 107 -13.71 1.63 4.03
CA THR A 107 -14.12 1.40 2.64
C THR A 107 -13.02 1.82 1.66
N GLU A 108 -13.12 1.33 0.43
CA GLU A 108 -12.21 1.76 -0.64
C GLU A 108 -12.35 3.25 -0.92
N VAL A 109 -13.56 3.81 -0.78
CA VAL A 109 -13.79 5.25 -0.97
C VAL A 109 -12.95 6.04 0.04
N ARG A 110 -12.97 5.62 1.30
CA ARG A 110 -12.19 6.30 2.33
C ARG A 110 -10.69 6.18 2.08
N LEU A 111 -10.23 5.00 1.67
CA LEU A 111 -8.82 4.81 1.34
C LEU A 111 -8.40 5.73 0.19
N LEU A 112 -9.22 5.81 -0.85
CA LEU A 112 -8.94 6.70 -1.99
C LEU A 112 -8.93 8.16 -1.57
N GLU A 113 -9.85 8.59 -0.70
CA GLU A 113 -9.86 9.96 -0.19
C GLU A 113 -8.57 10.31 0.55
N VAL A 114 -8.12 9.41 1.43
CA VAL A 114 -6.91 9.64 2.22
C VAL A 114 -5.67 9.70 1.32
N LEU A 115 -5.65 8.91 0.26
CA LEU A 115 -4.56 8.91 -0.72
C LEU A 115 -4.62 10.11 -1.68
N GLY A 116 -5.73 10.84 -1.71
CA GLY A 116 -5.90 11.93 -2.68
C GLY A 116 -6.31 11.44 -4.06
N GLY A 117 -6.85 10.23 -4.13
CA GLY A 117 -7.31 9.61 -5.37
C GLY A 117 -6.24 8.81 -6.08
N LEU A 118 -6.67 8.00 -7.03
CA LEU A 118 -5.80 7.20 -7.90
C LEU A 118 -6.30 7.34 -9.34
N PRO A 119 -5.42 7.18 -10.35
CA PRO A 119 -5.86 7.06 -11.73
C PRO A 119 -6.87 5.92 -11.88
N GLU A 120 -7.82 6.07 -12.79
CA GLU A 120 -8.90 5.10 -12.98
C GLU A 120 -8.38 3.67 -13.16
N GLU A 121 -7.31 3.51 -13.93
CA GLU A 121 -6.71 2.21 -14.21
C GLU A 121 -6.07 1.55 -12.97
N HIS A 122 -5.88 2.30 -11.88
CA HIS A 122 -5.28 1.79 -10.65
C HIS A 122 -6.25 1.76 -9.48
N MET A 123 -7.52 2.13 -9.68
CA MET A 123 -8.51 2.12 -8.60
C MET A 123 -8.76 0.72 -8.04
N HIS A 124 -8.56 -0.31 -8.87
CA HIS A 124 -8.69 -1.70 -8.42
C HIS A 124 -7.69 -2.06 -7.31
N CYS A 125 -6.57 -1.34 -7.22
CA CYS A 125 -5.58 -1.58 -6.16
C CYS A 125 -6.18 -1.29 -4.78
N ALA A 126 -6.99 -0.24 -4.67
CA ALA A 126 -7.68 0.08 -3.42
C ALA A 126 -8.73 -0.99 -3.08
N THR A 127 -9.49 -1.43 -4.06
CA THR A 127 -10.48 -2.49 -3.88
C THR A 127 -9.80 -3.77 -3.38
N LEU A 128 -8.71 -4.16 -4.02
CA LEU A 128 -7.97 -5.37 -3.65
C LEU A 128 -7.42 -5.28 -2.22
N ALA A 129 -6.88 -4.12 -1.85
CA ALA A 129 -6.36 -3.92 -0.49
C ALA A 129 -7.47 -4.07 0.56
N ILE A 130 -8.63 -3.47 0.33
CA ILE A 130 -9.77 -3.57 1.24
C ILE A 130 -10.27 -5.02 1.35
N MET A 131 -10.39 -5.72 0.21
CA MET A 131 -10.80 -7.11 0.20
C MET A 131 -9.83 -7.99 0.99
N THR A 132 -8.53 -7.74 0.85
CA THR A 132 -7.51 -8.48 1.57
C THR A 132 -7.62 -8.25 3.07
N LEU A 133 -7.86 -7.00 3.48
CA LEU A 133 -8.07 -6.67 4.89
C LEU A 133 -9.31 -7.40 5.44
N GLN A 134 -10.42 -7.36 4.70
CA GLN A 134 -11.64 -8.04 5.15
C GLN A 134 -11.42 -9.53 5.31
N LYS A 135 -10.67 -10.13 4.40
CA LYS A 135 -10.32 -11.55 4.52
C LYS A 135 -9.51 -11.82 5.79
N ALA A 136 -8.53 -10.98 6.09
CA ALA A 136 -7.74 -11.11 7.31
C ALA A 136 -8.61 -11.00 8.57
N LEU A 137 -9.58 -10.06 8.55
CA LEU A 137 -10.45 -9.83 9.71
C LEU A 137 -11.51 -10.91 9.92
N THR A 138 -11.88 -11.64 8.86
CA THR A 138 -12.93 -12.66 8.93
C THR A 138 -12.39 -14.08 9.08
N CYS A 139 -11.09 -14.29 8.88
CA CYS A 139 -10.46 -15.59 9.03
C CYS A 139 -9.97 -15.74 10.47
N PRO A 140 -10.61 -16.59 11.30
CA PRO A 140 -10.12 -16.81 12.66
C PRO A 140 -8.77 -17.51 12.61
N GLN A 141 -7.82 -17.00 13.34
CA GLN A 141 -6.45 -17.50 13.32
C GLN A 141 -6.11 -18.41 14.50
N LYS A 142 -6.88 -18.45 15.48
CA LYS A 142 -6.68 -19.36 16.64
C LYS A 142 -7.77 -19.12 17.65
#